data_9e6d3f8042dbb29d375428dea9e1021d
#
_entry.id   9e6d3f8042dbb29d375428dea9e1021d
#
_cell.length_a   1.000
_cell.length_b   1.000
_cell.length_c   1.000
_cell.angle_alpha   90.00
_cell.angle_beta   90.00
_cell.angle_gamma   90.00
#
_symmetry.space_group_name_H-M   'P 1'
#
loop_
_entity.id
_entity.type
_entity.pdbx_description
1 polymer ?
#
loop_
_entity_poly.entity_id
_entity_poly.type
_entity_poly.pdbx_seq_one_letter_code
_entity_poly.pdbx_strand_id
1 'polypeptide(L)'
;VADALAEAERRRLARQNAVASRLEPAQTKDGHRLRVLANAASVAEVVEALEQGAEGIGLLRTELLFLDSQAWPAQEQQSTFLRLILAPLTGRVVTVRLLDFGGDKTPPFLRGATARGIELLLDAPEALEAQLAAIVQAGADVKLRILIPMVTKPEQVTAVRQALSSVLAGRPSPELGAMIETPEAARDASGIATVSDFLSIGTNDLTQLVLGLDREHSKSAPVTDVRVLRLIDRTVRAAHAAGILVDVCGEAASDSVAMPILVGLGVNELSVAAARVGEVRQRIRGLEFEASRTDSERWLLDQPADAAGKRL
;
A
#
# COMPACT_ATOMS: atom_id res chain seq x y z
N VAL A 1 -6.21 -28.33 -24.90
CA VAL A 1 -6.58 -27.22 -25.80
C VAL A 1 -7.99 -26.74 -25.43
N ALA A 2 -9.01 -27.63 -25.30
CA ALA A 2 -10.38 -27.23 -24.97
C ALA A 2 -10.48 -26.51 -23.61
N ASP A 3 -9.78 -26.99 -22.57
CA ASP A 3 -9.76 -26.36 -21.25
C ASP A 3 -9.11 -25.00 -21.26
N ALA A 4 -8.04 -24.82 -22.05
CA ALA A 4 -7.38 -23.50 -22.19
C ALA A 4 -8.26 -22.48 -22.92
N LEU A 5 -9.05 -22.91 -23.93
CA LEU A 5 -10.01 -22.06 -24.62
C LEU A 5 -11.18 -21.68 -23.71
N ALA A 6 -11.70 -22.63 -22.94
CA ALA A 6 -12.77 -22.37 -21.97
C ALA A 6 -12.33 -21.40 -20.86
N GLU A 7 -11.08 -21.55 -20.40
CA GLU A 7 -10.51 -20.64 -19.43
C GLU A 7 -10.29 -19.23 -20.01
N ALA A 8 -9.78 -19.13 -21.23
CA ALA A 8 -9.61 -17.85 -21.91
C ALA A 8 -10.96 -17.12 -22.11
N GLU A 9 -12.01 -17.86 -22.48
CA GLU A 9 -13.35 -17.30 -22.64
C GLU A 9 -13.96 -16.86 -21.30
N ARG A 10 -13.81 -17.66 -20.23
CA ARG A 10 -14.20 -17.23 -18.87
C ARG A 10 -13.50 -15.94 -18.47
N ARG A 11 -12.18 -15.81 -18.72
CA ARG A 11 -11.43 -14.59 -18.43
C ARG A 11 -11.89 -13.40 -19.26
N ARG A 12 -12.25 -13.63 -20.52
CA ARG A 12 -12.79 -12.58 -21.40
C ARG A 12 -14.14 -12.06 -20.89
N LEU A 13 -15.06 -12.97 -20.57
CA LEU A 13 -16.37 -12.61 -20.01
C LEU A 13 -16.25 -11.92 -18.66
N ALA A 14 -15.36 -12.38 -17.78
CA ALA A 14 -15.09 -11.74 -16.50
C ALA A 14 -14.60 -10.29 -16.67
N ARG A 15 -13.68 -10.06 -17.63
CA ARG A 15 -13.22 -8.70 -17.96
C ARG A 15 -14.33 -7.81 -18.50
N GLN A 16 -15.18 -8.31 -19.39
CA GLN A 16 -16.32 -7.55 -19.93
C GLN A 16 -17.31 -7.18 -18.81
N ASN A 17 -17.63 -8.11 -17.92
CA ASN A 17 -18.51 -7.86 -16.77
C ASN A 17 -17.86 -6.86 -15.78
N ALA A 18 -16.55 -6.97 -15.54
CA ALA A 18 -15.82 -6.02 -14.70
C ALA A 18 -15.89 -4.59 -15.25
N VAL A 19 -15.75 -4.41 -16.57
CA VAL A 19 -15.89 -3.11 -17.22
C VAL A 19 -17.33 -2.57 -17.11
N ALA A 20 -18.35 -3.41 -17.32
CA ALA A 20 -19.75 -3.00 -17.24
C ALA A 20 -20.15 -2.54 -15.83
N SER A 21 -19.62 -3.19 -14.79
CA SER A 21 -19.95 -2.92 -13.37
C SER A 21 -18.85 -2.19 -12.61
N ARG A 22 -17.88 -1.57 -13.31
CA ARG A 22 -16.70 -0.96 -12.68
C ARG A 22 -17.00 0.19 -11.72
N LEU A 23 -18.14 0.85 -11.88
CA LEU A 23 -18.57 1.95 -11.01
C LEU A 23 -19.44 1.50 -9.84
N GLU A 24 -19.89 0.24 -9.82
CA GLU A 24 -20.67 -0.29 -8.70
C GLU A 24 -19.80 -0.40 -7.45
N PRO A 25 -20.33 -0.14 -6.24
CA PRO A 25 -19.56 -0.26 -5.00
C PRO A 25 -18.91 -1.64 -4.84
N ALA A 26 -17.71 -1.68 -4.30
CA ALA A 26 -17.07 -2.92 -3.87
C ALA A 26 -17.65 -3.33 -2.51
N GLN A 27 -18.76 -4.04 -2.52
CA GLN A 27 -19.51 -4.49 -1.35
C GLN A 27 -19.76 -5.98 -1.45
N THR A 28 -19.48 -6.73 -0.39
CA THR A 28 -19.76 -8.18 -0.32
C THR A 28 -21.28 -8.44 -0.33
N LYS A 29 -21.68 -9.68 -0.56
CA LYS A 29 -23.11 -10.07 -0.61
C LYS A 29 -23.84 -9.80 0.71
N ASP A 30 -23.12 -9.90 1.82
CA ASP A 30 -23.61 -9.64 3.18
C ASP A 30 -23.46 -8.18 3.64
N GLY A 31 -23.10 -7.27 2.70
CA GLY A 31 -23.15 -5.83 2.92
C GLY A 31 -21.87 -5.17 3.43
N HIS A 32 -20.77 -5.91 3.61
CA HIS A 32 -19.50 -5.33 4.03
C HIS A 32 -18.85 -4.55 2.87
N ARG A 33 -18.57 -3.26 3.07
CA ARG A 33 -18.02 -2.38 2.05
C ARG A 33 -16.50 -2.24 2.21
N LEU A 34 -15.78 -2.41 1.10
CA LEU A 34 -14.35 -2.08 0.98
C LEU A 34 -14.16 -0.93 -0.01
N ARG A 35 -13.13 -0.12 0.17
CA ARG A 35 -12.68 0.79 -0.88
C ARG A 35 -11.64 0.09 -1.75
N VAL A 36 -11.75 0.28 -3.07
CA VAL A 36 -10.75 -0.19 -4.03
C VAL A 36 -10.07 1.01 -4.64
N LEU A 37 -8.80 1.16 -4.29
CA LEU A 37 -7.91 2.22 -4.71
C LEU A 37 -6.90 1.66 -5.72
N ALA A 38 -6.17 2.52 -6.41
CA ALA A 38 -5.12 2.10 -7.33
C ALA A 38 -3.72 2.45 -6.84
N ASN A 39 -2.75 1.64 -7.25
CA ASN A 39 -1.32 1.97 -7.24
C ASN A 39 -0.99 2.72 -8.54
N ALA A 40 -0.25 3.81 -8.45
CA ALA A 40 0.20 4.59 -9.60
C ALA A 40 1.59 5.20 -9.37
N ALA A 41 2.27 5.50 -10.48
CA ALA A 41 3.53 6.24 -10.52
C ALA A 41 3.57 7.24 -11.70
N SER A 42 2.51 7.31 -12.49
CA SER A 42 2.41 8.16 -13.69
C SER A 42 0.99 8.67 -13.90
N VAL A 43 0.86 9.73 -14.69
CA VAL A 43 -0.45 10.27 -15.11
C VAL A 43 -1.26 9.22 -15.88
N ALA A 44 -0.60 8.43 -16.73
CA ALA A 44 -1.26 7.39 -17.52
C ALA A 44 -1.91 6.32 -16.63
N GLU A 45 -1.20 5.86 -15.59
CA GLU A 45 -1.75 4.90 -14.62
C GLU A 45 -2.90 5.49 -13.81
N VAL A 46 -2.84 6.78 -13.47
CA VAL A 46 -3.96 7.46 -12.79
C VAL A 46 -5.20 7.51 -13.68
N VAL A 47 -5.04 7.87 -14.95
CA VAL A 47 -6.16 7.91 -15.91
C VAL A 47 -6.76 6.52 -16.08
N GLU A 48 -5.93 5.50 -16.30
CA GLU A 48 -6.37 4.11 -16.40
C GLU A 48 -7.14 3.68 -15.12
N ALA A 49 -6.60 4.00 -13.95
CA ALA A 49 -7.23 3.66 -12.66
C ALA A 49 -8.64 4.26 -12.55
N LEU A 50 -8.81 5.52 -12.93
CA LEU A 50 -10.11 6.20 -12.90
C LEU A 50 -11.09 5.58 -13.91
N GLU A 51 -10.62 5.22 -15.10
CA GLU A 51 -11.41 4.52 -16.11
C GLU A 51 -11.84 3.13 -15.63
N GLN A 52 -11.02 2.44 -14.85
CA GLN A 52 -11.34 1.15 -14.22
C GLN A 52 -12.20 1.28 -12.96
N GLY A 53 -12.55 2.49 -12.54
CA GLY A 53 -13.42 2.75 -11.41
C GLY A 53 -12.74 2.80 -10.04
N ALA A 54 -11.45 3.13 -9.98
CA ALA A 54 -10.77 3.38 -8.71
C ALA A 54 -11.41 4.54 -7.94
N GLU A 55 -11.57 4.37 -6.63
CA GLU A 55 -12.15 5.40 -5.76
C GLU A 55 -11.12 6.49 -5.39
N GLY A 56 -9.86 6.27 -5.73
CA GLY A 56 -8.71 7.14 -5.51
C GLY A 56 -7.41 6.40 -5.74
N ILE A 57 -6.30 6.97 -5.26
CA ILE A 57 -4.97 6.36 -5.32
C ILE A 57 -4.55 5.99 -3.89
N GLY A 58 -4.38 4.70 -3.63
CA GLY A 58 -3.93 4.19 -2.33
C GLY A 58 -2.41 4.12 -2.19
N LEU A 59 -1.69 4.14 -3.33
CA LEU A 59 -0.23 4.21 -3.35
C LEU A 59 0.25 5.00 -4.56
N LEU A 60 0.65 6.25 -4.38
CA LEU A 60 1.41 6.99 -5.37
C LEU A 60 2.91 6.85 -5.07
N ARG A 61 3.63 6.19 -5.98
CA ARG A 61 5.09 6.00 -5.88
C ARG A 61 5.78 7.21 -6.45
N THR A 62 6.64 7.84 -5.66
CA THR A 62 7.32 9.09 -6.04
C THR A 62 8.76 8.88 -6.49
N GLU A 63 9.38 7.74 -6.12
CA GLU A 63 10.79 7.47 -6.35
C GLU A 63 11.15 7.18 -7.81
N LEU A 64 10.22 6.61 -8.59
CA LEU A 64 10.55 6.07 -9.93
C LEU A 64 11.07 7.12 -10.92
N LEU A 65 10.65 8.38 -10.77
CA LEU A 65 11.11 9.48 -11.62
C LEU A 65 12.51 9.98 -11.30
N PHE A 66 13.02 9.63 -10.13
CA PHE A 66 14.26 10.18 -9.60
C PHE A 66 15.37 9.12 -9.48
N LEU A 67 15.17 7.93 -10.08
CA LEU A 67 16.15 6.83 -10.01
C LEU A 67 17.49 7.17 -10.67
N ASP A 68 17.51 8.07 -11.66
CA ASP A 68 18.74 8.51 -12.35
C ASP A 68 19.29 9.84 -11.80
N SER A 69 18.72 10.35 -10.69
CA SER A 69 19.13 11.63 -10.10
C SER A 69 20.55 11.57 -9.55
N GLN A 70 21.26 12.70 -9.66
CA GLN A 70 22.62 12.87 -9.13
C GLN A 70 22.64 13.56 -7.75
N ALA A 71 21.48 13.99 -7.25
CA ALA A 71 21.26 14.61 -5.95
C ALA A 71 19.81 14.36 -5.49
N TRP A 72 19.51 14.71 -4.26
CA TRP A 72 18.12 14.72 -3.78
C TRP A 72 17.25 15.61 -4.68
N PRO A 73 16.05 15.16 -5.08
CA PRO A 73 15.16 15.95 -5.93
C PRO A 73 14.74 17.24 -5.23
N ALA A 74 14.89 18.38 -5.91
CA ALA A 74 14.47 19.66 -5.37
C ALA A 74 12.94 19.74 -5.21
N GLN A 75 12.46 20.54 -4.26
CA GLN A 75 11.04 20.76 -4.00
C GLN A 75 10.24 21.12 -5.27
N GLU A 76 10.77 22.02 -6.11
CA GLU A 76 10.10 22.48 -7.32
C GLU A 76 9.93 21.36 -8.36
N GLN A 77 10.94 20.51 -8.54
CA GLN A 77 10.87 19.34 -9.42
C GLN A 77 9.77 18.38 -8.95
N GLN A 78 9.74 18.07 -7.66
CA GLN A 78 8.73 17.20 -7.06
C GLN A 78 7.32 17.82 -7.16
N SER A 79 7.18 19.12 -6.86
CA SER A 79 5.89 19.82 -6.94
C SER A 79 5.34 19.85 -8.36
N THR A 80 6.20 20.07 -9.37
CA THR A 80 5.79 20.07 -10.78
C THR A 80 5.24 18.74 -11.21
N PHE A 81 5.94 17.67 -10.87
CA PHE A 81 5.51 16.31 -11.16
C PHE A 81 4.20 15.94 -10.43
N LEU A 82 4.15 16.19 -9.12
CA LEU A 82 2.97 15.87 -8.31
C LEU A 82 1.73 16.62 -8.81
N ARG A 83 1.83 17.89 -9.18
CA ARG A 83 0.69 18.64 -9.72
C ARG A 83 0.09 17.99 -10.97
N LEU A 84 0.94 17.49 -11.87
CA LEU A 84 0.47 16.82 -13.09
C LEU A 84 -0.29 15.53 -12.77
N ILE A 85 0.24 14.73 -11.82
CA ILE A 85 -0.39 13.45 -11.42
C ILE A 85 -1.67 13.68 -10.62
N LEU A 86 -1.70 14.68 -9.74
CA LEU A 86 -2.82 14.92 -8.83
C LEU A 86 -3.98 15.66 -9.51
N ALA A 87 -3.75 16.37 -10.61
CA ALA A 87 -4.78 17.15 -11.30
C ALA A 87 -6.08 16.37 -11.62
N PRO A 88 -6.03 15.11 -12.13
CA PRO A 88 -7.24 14.33 -12.41
C PRO A 88 -7.97 13.82 -11.15
N LEU A 89 -7.38 13.98 -9.95
CA LEU A 89 -7.81 13.35 -8.70
C LEU A 89 -8.52 14.32 -7.73
N THR A 90 -8.91 15.52 -8.18
CA THR A 90 -9.60 16.52 -7.34
C THR A 90 -10.74 15.90 -6.54
N GLY A 91 -10.73 16.15 -5.21
CA GLY A 91 -11.72 15.65 -4.25
C GLY A 91 -11.61 14.15 -3.89
N ARG A 92 -10.71 13.40 -4.52
CA ARG A 92 -10.48 11.97 -4.25
C ARG A 92 -9.40 11.76 -3.20
N VAL A 93 -9.39 10.57 -2.58
CA VAL A 93 -8.32 10.14 -1.68
C VAL A 93 -7.07 9.85 -2.50
N VAL A 94 -5.93 10.40 -2.04
CA VAL A 94 -4.62 10.13 -2.62
C VAL A 94 -3.59 9.95 -1.53
N THR A 95 -3.02 8.76 -1.47
CA THR A 95 -1.92 8.43 -0.56
C THR A 95 -0.60 8.57 -1.32
N VAL A 96 0.17 9.60 -0.99
CA VAL A 96 1.49 9.87 -1.58
C VAL A 96 2.55 9.25 -0.67
N ARG A 97 3.29 8.27 -1.18
CA ARG A 97 4.39 7.66 -0.46
C ARG A 97 5.64 8.53 -0.57
N LEU A 98 6.33 8.75 0.56
CA LEU A 98 7.64 9.39 0.56
C LEU A 98 8.64 8.57 -0.28
N LEU A 99 9.74 9.21 -0.70
CA LEU A 99 10.79 8.56 -1.51
C LEU A 99 11.29 7.29 -0.84
N ASP A 100 11.15 6.17 -1.52
CA ASP A 100 11.60 4.84 -1.09
C ASP A 100 12.84 4.44 -1.88
N PHE A 101 13.94 5.15 -1.64
CA PHE A 101 15.25 4.81 -2.19
C PHE A 101 15.93 3.73 -1.36
N GLY A 102 16.80 2.96 -2.03
CA GLY A 102 17.57 1.87 -1.45
C GLY A 102 17.33 0.52 -2.14
N GLY A 103 18.22 -0.42 -1.92
CA GLY A 103 18.17 -1.71 -2.60
C GLY A 103 18.34 -1.57 -4.12
N ASP A 104 17.41 -2.12 -4.88
CA ASP A 104 17.35 -2.01 -6.34
C ASP A 104 16.91 -0.63 -6.87
N LYS A 105 16.38 0.22 -5.98
CA LYS A 105 15.95 1.59 -6.28
C LYS A 105 16.95 2.60 -5.72
N THR A 106 18.23 2.37 -5.95
CA THR A 106 19.29 3.25 -5.43
C THR A 106 19.80 4.18 -6.53
N PRO A 107 19.48 5.48 -6.49
CA PRO A 107 20.01 6.44 -7.46
C PRO A 107 21.53 6.62 -7.32
N PRO A 108 22.21 7.13 -8.37
CA PRO A 108 23.66 7.22 -8.40
C PRO A 108 24.31 7.93 -7.21
N PHE A 109 23.68 8.98 -6.68
CA PHE A 109 24.21 9.76 -5.56
C PHE A 109 24.13 9.06 -4.20
N LEU A 110 23.35 7.97 -4.10
CA LEU A 110 23.21 7.15 -2.90
C LEU A 110 23.94 5.81 -3.01
N ARG A 111 24.80 5.63 -4.01
CA ARG A 111 25.59 4.39 -4.15
C ARG A 111 26.44 4.15 -2.91
N GLY A 112 26.28 2.96 -2.33
CA GLY A 112 26.97 2.56 -1.10
C GLY A 112 26.23 2.90 0.19
N ALA A 113 25.09 3.60 0.12
CA ALA A 113 24.22 3.75 1.28
C ALA A 113 23.64 2.40 1.71
N THR A 114 23.66 2.11 3.00
CA THR A 114 23.09 0.89 3.59
C THR A 114 21.68 1.12 4.11
N ALA A 115 21.34 2.35 4.49
CA ALA A 115 20.01 2.75 4.91
C ALA A 115 19.03 2.71 3.73
N ARG A 116 17.73 2.62 4.03
CA ARG A 116 16.66 2.52 3.02
C ARG A 116 15.40 3.28 3.47
N GLY A 117 14.65 3.79 2.49
CA GLY A 117 13.37 4.43 2.72
C GLY A 117 13.45 5.58 3.72
N ILE A 118 12.67 5.48 4.81
CA ILE A 118 12.59 6.57 5.79
C ILE A 118 13.91 6.86 6.50
N GLU A 119 14.77 5.88 6.72
CA GLU A 119 16.07 6.12 7.37
C GLU A 119 16.94 7.07 6.54
N LEU A 120 16.99 6.88 5.21
CA LEU A 120 17.69 7.80 4.30
C LEU A 120 17.14 9.23 4.36
N LEU A 121 15.82 9.38 4.49
CA LEU A 121 15.20 10.70 4.55
C LEU A 121 15.41 11.38 5.92
N LEU A 122 15.45 10.61 7.01
CA LEU A 122 15.75 11.16 8.33
C LEU A 122 17.22 11.58 8.47
N ASP A 123 18.13 10.92 7.73
CA ASP A 123 19.53 11.33 7.63
C ASP A 123 19.74 12.55 6.71
N ALA A 124 18.71 12.92 5.93
CA ALA A 124 18.71 14.08 5.02
C ALA A 124 17.51 14.99 5.28
N PRO A 125 17.41 15.68 6.42
CA PRO A 125 16.23 16.42 6.85
C PRO A 125 15.78 17.49 5.84
N GLU A 126 16.70 18.16 5.17
CA GLU A 126 16.37 19.13 4.11
C GLU A 126 15.65 18.47 2.92
N ALA A 127 16.02 17.24 2.55
CA ALA A 127 15.36 16.48 1.49
C ALA A 127 13.96 16.02 1.92
N LEU A 128 13.79 15.60 3.18
CA LEU A 128 12.50 15.26 3.76
C LEU A 128 11.56 16.47 3.76
N GLU A 129 12.03 17.62 4.25
CA GLU A 129 11.23 18.86 4.28
C GLU A 129 10.87 19.33 2.87
N ALA A 130 11.79 19.28 1.91
CA ALA A 130 11.55 19.62 0.51
C ALA A 130 10.46 18.71 -0.10
N GLN A 131 10.50 17.41 0.18
CA GLN A 131 9.47 16.48 -0.30
C GLN A 131 8.12 16.74 0.36
N LEU A 132 8.07 16.88 1.68
CA LEU A 132 6.84 17.16 2.42
C LEU A 132 6.19 18.47 1.95
N ALA A 133 6.99 19.53 1.76
CA ALA A 133 6.51 20.81 1.24
C ALA A 133 5.94 20.67 -0.18
N ALA A 134 6.60 19.89 -1.06
CA ALA A 134 6.13 19.63 -2.41
C ALA A 134 4.79 18.88 -2.41
N ILE A 135 4.65 17.85 -1.56
CA ILE A 135 3.43 17.04 -1.43
C ILE A 135 2.27 17.90 -0.90
N VAL A 136 2.47 18.65 0.18
CA VAL A 136 1.45 19.53 0.77
C VAL A 136 1.01 20.62 -0.21
N GLN A 137 1.95 21.18 -0.96
CA GLN A 137 1.64 22.21 -1.97
C GLN A 137 0.83 21.64 -3.13
N ALA A 138 1.23 20.47 -3.65
CA ALA A 138 0.57 19.88 -4.80
C ALA A 138 -0.77 19.22 -4.46
N GLY A 139 -0.94 18.75 -3.21
CA GLY A 139 -2.09 17.99 -2.76
C GLY A 139 -3.27 18.82 -2.22
N ALA A 140 -3.30 20.13 -2.45
CA ALA A 140 -4.33 21.02 -1.87
C ALA A 140 -5.77 20.67 -2.29
N ASP A 141 -5.97 20.14 -3.48
CA ASP A 141 -7.28 19.87 -4.07
C ASP A 141 -7.73 18.39 -3.93
N VAL A 142 -6.95 17.56 -3.26
CA VAL A 142 -7.25 16.14 -3.02
C VAL A 142 -7.42 15.86 -1.53
N LYS A 143 -8.03 14.72 -1.19
CA LYS A 143 -8.00 14.19 0.19
C LYS A 143 -6.65 13.52 0.42
N LEU A 144 -5.67 14.35 0.78
CA LEU A 144 -4.27 13.97 0.85
C LEU A 144 -3.98 13.09 2.06
N ARG A 145 -3.25 12.00 1.81
CA ARG A 145 -2.58 11.16 2.79
C ARG A 145 -1.09 11.08 2.45
N ILE A 146 -0.24 11.07 3.45
CA ILE A 146 1.21 10.87 3.31
C ILE A 146 1.57 9.52 3.93
N LEU A 147 2.31 8.69 3.20
CA LEU A 147 2.69 7.35 3.62
C LEU A 147 4.21 7.25 3.77
N ILE A 148 4.65 6.80 4.93
CA ILE A 148 6.07 6.64 5.28
C ILE A 148 6.51 5.21 4.95
N PRO A 149 7.46 5.01 4.00
CA PRO A 149 7.97 3.67 3.66
C PRO A 149 8.97 3.15 4.70
N MET A 150 9.13 1.83 4.75
CA MET A 150 10.19 1.15 5.52
C MET A 150 10.25 1.52 6.99
N VAL A 151 9.10 1.83 7.60
CA VAL A 151 9.00 2.08 9.05
C VAL A 151 9.39 0.82 9.81
N THR A 152 10.15 1.00 10.90
CA THR A 152 10.51 -0.07 11.83
C THR A 152 10.11 0.22 13.27
N LYS A 153 9.87 1.50 13.62
CA LYS A 153 9.56 1.95 14.99
C LYS A 153 8.73 3.24 15.00
N PRO A 154 7.93 3.48 16.08
CA PRO A 154 7.05 4.65 16.20
C PRO A 154 7.75 6.00 16.13
N GLU A 155 9.01 6.09 16.61
CA GLU A 155 9.78 7.34 16.64
C GLU A 155 10.02 7.90 15.24
N GLN A 156 10.12 7.04 14.20
CA GLN A 156 10.28 7.48 12.82
C GLN A 156 9.02 8.21 12.33
N VAL A 157 7.83 7.72 12.69
CA VAL A 157 6.55 8.39 12.36
C VAL A 157 6.47 9.73 13.07
N THR A 158 6.85 9.79 14.35
CA THR A 158 6.85 11.01 15.15
C THR A 158 7.82 12.06 14.56
N ALA A 159 9.02 11.64 14.14
CA ALA A 159 9.99 12.53 13.51
C ALA A 159 9.47 13.13 12.19
N VAL A 160 8.83 12.31 11.33
CA VAL A 160 8.21 12.79 10.09
C VAL A 160 7.03 13.73 10.40
N ARG A 161 6.22 13.44 11.42
CA ARG A 161 5.12 14.32 11.85
C ARG A 161 5.64 15.70 12.31
N GLN A 162 6.78 15.74 12.99
CA GLN A 162 7.43 17.01 13.38
C GLN A 162 7.90 17.78 12.14
N ALA A 163 8.60 17.12 11.20
CA ALA A 163 9.02 17.73 9.94
C ALA A 163 7.83 18.19 9.09
N LEU A 164 6.74 17.43 9.05
CA LEU A 164 5.51 17.83 8.38
C LEU A 164 4.92 19.11 9.00
N SER A 165 4.89 19.20 10.32
CA SER A 165 4.35 20.37 11.04
C SER A 165 5.13 21.65 10.70
N SER A 166 6.45 21.58 10.49
CA SER A 166 7.27 22.72 10.13
C SER A 166 6.96 23.29 8.73
N VAL A 167 6.55 22.42 7.79
CA VAL A 167 6.29 22.83 6.39
C VAL A 167 4.83 23.17 6.10
N LEU A 168 3.89 22.94 7.03
CA LEU A 168 2.45 23.18 6.80
C LEU A 168 2.11 24.67 6.62
N ALA A 169 2.85 25.59 7.24
CA ALA A 169 2.64 27.03 7.13
C ALA A 169 1.17 27.45 7.33
N GLY A 170 0.49 26.86 8.33
CA GLY A 170 -0.91 27.13 8.67
C GLY A 170 -1.95 26.36 7.85
N ARG A 171 -1.56 25.48 6.93
CA ARG A 171 -2.46 24.59 6.20
C ARG A 171 -2.95 23.46 7.10
N PRO A 172 -4.13 22.86 6.82
CA PRO A 172 -4.55 21.65 7.49
C PRO A 172 -3.54 20.52 7.29
N SER A 173 -3.28 19.76 8.36
CA SER A 173 -2.41 18.59 8.30
C SER A 173 -3.09 17.47 7.51
N PRO A 174 -2.45 16.91 6.48
CA PRO A 174 -2.91 15.66 5.88
C PRO A 174 -2.77 14.50 6.88
N GLU A 175 -3.51 13.40 6.64
CA GLU A 175 -3.31 12.15 7.36
C GLU A 175 -1.90 11.62 7.09
N LEU A 176 -1.20 11.18 8.15
CA LEU A 176 0.14 10.61 8.09
C LEU A 176 0.10 9.15 8.52
N GLY A 177 0.42 8.23 7.61
CA GLY A 177 0.41 6.79 7.85
C GLY A 177 1.77 6.15 7.75
N ALA A 178 1.89 4.96 8.33
CA ALA A 178 3.08 4.12 8.27
C ALA A 178 2.86 2.91 7.35
N MET A 179 3.84 2.63 6.48
CA MET A 179 3.85 1.40 5.72
C MET A 179 4.44 0.27 6.57
N ILE A 180 3.61 -0.76 6.79
CA ILE A 180 3.98 -1.96 7.54
C ILE A 180 4.46 -3.00 6.54
N GLU A 181 5.74 -2.98 6.29
CA GLU A 181 6.40 -3.83 5.28
C GLU A 181 7.69 -4.47 5.80
N THR A 182 8.01 -4.23 7.08
CA THR A 182 9.12 -4.88 7.79
C THR A 182 8.57 -5.78 8.90
N PRO A 183 9.24 -6.91 9.22
CA PRO A 183 8.84 -7.75 10.34
C PRO A 183 8.83 -7.01 11.69
N GLU A 184 9.74 -6.06 11.87
CA GLU A 184 9.86 -5.21 13.06
C GLU A 184 8.59 -4.35 13.22
N ALA A 185 8.20 -3.61 12.16
CA ALA A 185 7.00 -2.80 12.17
C ALA A 185 5.74 -3.63 12.44
N ALA A 186 5.63 -4.81 11.80
CA ALA A 186 4.49 -5.69 12.00
C ALA A 186 4.40 -6.24 13.42
N ARG A 187 5.56 -6.49 14.09
CA ARG A 187 5.59 -6.90 15.51
C ARG A 187 5.20 -5.77 16.45
N ASP A 188 5.56 -4.53 16.13
CA ASP A 188 5.22 -3.33 16.92
C ASP A 188 4.10 -2.50 16.28
N ALA A 189 3.22 -3.15 15.52
CA ALA A 189 2.11 -2.46 14.85
C ALA A 189 1.22 -1.66 15.83
N SER A 190 1.08 -2.12 17.07
CA SER A 190 0.33 -1.41 18.10
C SER A 190 0.99 -0.09 18.50
N GLY A 191 2.31 -0.06 18.70
CA GLY A 191 3.06 1.15 18.99
C GLY A 191 3.00 2.14 17.82
N ILE A 192 3.20 1.64 16.58
CA ILE A 192 3.14 2.46 15.36
C ILE A 192 1.71 3.02 15.14
N ALA A 193 0.67 2.23 15.40
CA ALA A 193 -0.72 2.67 15.24
C ALA A 193 -1.08 3.85 16.16
N THR A 194 -0.48 3.96 17.36
CA THR A 194 -0.77 5.07 18.29
C THR A 194 -0.29 6.44 17.81
N VAL A 195 0.66 6.47 16.87
CA VAL A 195 1.27 7.69 16.33
C VAL A 195 0.94 7.93 14.85
N SER A 196 0.15 7.04 14.25
CA SER A 196 -0.26 7.07 12.83
C SER A 196 -1.75 7.38 12.71
N ASP A 197 -2.15 7.98 11.58
CA ASP A 197 -3.56 8.24 11.26
C ASP A 197 -4.17 7.08 10.44
N PHE A 198 -3.34 6.24 9.83
CA PHE A 198 -3.70 4.99 9.15
C PHE A 198 -2.47 4.08 9.02
N LEU A 199 -2.68 2.80 8.74
CA LEU A 199 -1.61 1.87 8.38
C LEU A 199 -1.80 1.35 6.95
N SER A 200 -0.70 1.11 6.25
CA SER A 200 -0.69 0.50 4.90
C SER A 200 0.23 -0.71 4.89
N ILE A 201 -0.29 -1.87 4.53
CA ILE A 201 0.49 -3.12 4.53
C ILE A 201 1.14 -3.31 3.17
N GLY A 202 2.48 -3.24 3.13
CA GLY A 202 3.31 -3.52 1.95
C GLY A 202 3.65 -5.01 1.87
N THR A 203 2.74 -5.83 1.33
CA THR A 203 2.88 -7.30 1.37
C THR A 203 4.08 -7.83 0.62
N ASN A 204 4.62 -7.13 -0.37
CA ASN A 204 5.75 -7.61 -1.17
C ASN A 204 7.03 -7.64 -0.33
N ASP A 205 7.44 -6.49 0.24
CA ASP A 205 8.62 -6.40 1.08
C ASP A 205 8.42 -7.19 2.39
N LEU A 206 7.22 -7.17 2.99
CA LEU A 206 6.93 -7.97 4.18
C LEU A 206 7.14 -9.46 3.92
N THR A 207 6.59 -10.00 2.83
CA THR A 207 6.74 -11.41 2.46
C THR A 207 8.21 -11.75 2.22
N GLN A 208 8.91 -10.92 1.45
CA GLN A 208 10.33 -11.10 1.16
C GLN A 208 11.17 -11.17 2.43
N LEU A 209 10.98 -10.22 3.35
CA LEU A 209 11.77 -10.11 4.58
C LEU A 209 11.44 -11.22 5.58
N VAL A 210 10.15 -11.59 5.71
CA VAL A 210 9.72 -12.69 6.61
C VAL A 210 10.24 -14.03 6.15
N LEU A 211 10.25 -14.27 4.83
CA LEU A 211 10.66 -15.55 4.26
C LEU A 211 12.17 -15.61 3.94
N GLY A 212 12.89 -14.49 4.07
CA GLY A 212 14.33 -14.41 3.76
C GLY A 212 14.62 -14.67 2.29
N LEU A 213 13.76 -14.21 1.38
CA LEU A 213 13.87 -14.47 -0.05
C LEU A 213 14.61 -13.33 -0.77
N ASP A 214 15.36 -13.69 -1.81
CA ASP A 214 15.86 -12.71 -2.76
C ASP A 214 14.72 -12.14 -3.61
N ARG A 215 14.82 -10.89 -4.07
CA ARG A 215 13.78 -10.24 -4.90
C ARG A 215 13.41 -11.00 -6.17
N GLU A 216 14.35 -11.70 -6.79
CA GLU A 216 14.08 -12.54 -7.96
C GLU A 216 13.16 -13.73 -7.63
N HIS A 217 13.29 -14.28 -6.42
CA HIS A 217 12.48 -15.38 -5.91
C HIS A 217 11.20 -14.90 -5.20
N SER A 218 11.11 -13.63 -4.82
CA SER A 218 9.95 -13.05 -4.12
C SER A 218 8.69 -12.97 -4.98
N LYS A 219 8.83 -12.88 -6.32
CA LYS A 219 7.70 -12.84 -7.26
C LYS A 219 6.85 -14.11 -7.27
N SER A 220 7.40 -15.23 -6.77
CA SER A 220 6.70 -16.51 -6.62
C SER A 220 6.45 -16.89 -5.16
N ALA A 221 6.82 -16.02 -4.21
CA ALA A 221 6.65 -16.30 -2.80
C ALA A 221 5.15 -16.27 -2.43
N PRO A 222 4.64 -17.29 -1.75
CA PRO A 222 3.25 -17.30 -1.35
C PRO A 222 3.02 -16.28 -0.24
N VAL A 223 2.39 -15.17 -0.58
CA VAL A 223 1.89 -14.20 0.41
C VAL A 223 0.92 -14.84 1.41
N THR A 224 0.41 -16.02 1.08
CA THR A 224 -0.42 -16.87 1.93
C THR A 224 0.38 -17.72 2.92
N ASP A 225 1.70 -17.56 3.01
CA ASP A 225 2.48 -18.18 4.09
C ASP A 225 1.95 -17.70 5.46
N VAL A 226 1.70 -18.63 6.35
CA VAL A 226 1.08 -18.35 7.65
C VAL A 226 1.88 -17.36 8.51
N ARG A 227 3.21 -17.35 8.36
CA ARG A 227 4.08 -16.38 9.06
C ARG A 227 3.78 -14.96 8.64
N VAL A 228 3.57 -14.75 7.33
CA VAL A 228 3.19 -13.45 6.75
C VAL A 228 1.77 -13.09 7.16
N LEU A 229 0.82 -14.00 7.02
CA LEU A 229 -0.59 -13.75 7.36
C LEU A 229 -0.79 -13.43 8.85
N ARG A 230 -0.03 -14.04 9.77
CA ARG A 230 -0.07 -13.71 11.20
C ARG A 230 0.41 -12.28 11.49
N LEU A 231 1.40 -11.80 10.76
CA LEU A 231 1.86 -10.41 10.88
C LEU A 231 0.85 -9.43 10.28
N ILE A 232 0.19 -9.81 9.18
CA ILE A 232 -0.91 -9.02 8.60
C ILE A 232 -2.09 -8.95 9.60
N ASP A 233 -2.55 -10.08 10.14
CA ASP A 233 -3.63 -10.13 11.15
C ASP A 233 -3.30 -9.27 12.36
N ARG A 234 -2.08 -9.38 12.89
CA ARG A 234 -1.61 -8.55 13.99
C ARG A 234 -1.68 -7.06 13.67
N THR A 235 -1.28 -6.66 12.46
CA THR A 235 -1.33 -5.27 11.99
C THR A 235 -2.77 -4.78 11.89
N VAL A 236 -3.66 -5.58 11.29
CA VAL A 236 -5.09 -5.24 11.18
C VAL A 236 -5.73 -5.06 12.56
N ARG A 237 -5.49 -5.98 13.48
CA ARG A 237 -6.00 -5.87 14.86
C ARG A 237 -5.46 -4.66 15.59
N ALA A 238 -4.18 -4.32 15.40
CA ALA A 238 -3.57 -3.13 15.99
C ALA A 238 -4.22 -1.84 15.47
N ALA A 239 -4.43 -1.72 14.16
CA ALA A 239 -5.12 -0.59 13.56
C ALA A 239 -6.55 -0.45 14.08
N HIS A 240 -7.32 -1.54 14.10
CA HIS A 240 -8.69 -1.53 14.63
C HIS A 240 -8.76 -1.14 16.13
N ALA A 241 -7.83 -1.67 16.93
CA ALA A 241 -7.76 -1.30 18.36
C ALA A 241 -7.43 0.17 18.57
N ALA A 242 -6.65 0.79 17.66
CA ALA A 242 -6.36 2.22 17.66
C ALA A 242 -7.47 3.08 17.00
N GLY A 243 -8.50 2.46 16.40
CA GLY A 243 -9.59 3.15 15.70
C GLY A 243 -9.17 3.80 14.37
N ILE A 244 -8.09 3.32 13.74
CA ILE A 244 -7.57 3.84 12.47
C ILE A 244 -7.78 2.85 11.33
N LEU A 245 -7.74 3.38 10.09
CA LEU A 245 -7.86 2.57 8.89
C LEU A 245 -6.60 1.72 8.65
N VAL A 246 -6.80 0.56 8.00
CA VAL A 246 -5.71 -0.25 7.46
C VAL A 246 -6.00 -0.63 6.01
N ASP A 247 -5.03 -0.36 5.13
CA ASP A 247 -5.07 -0.78 3.73
C ASP A 247 -4.01 -1.84 3.40
N VAL A 248 -4.12 -2.44 2.21
CA VAL A 248 -3.10 -3.30 1.62
C VAL A 248 -2.76 -2.79 0.24
N CYS A 249 -1.48 -2.50 -0.01
CA CYS A 249 -1.03 -1.96 -1.29
C CYS A 249 -0.05 -2.87 -2.06
N GLY A 250 0.29 -4.04 -1.55
CA GLY A 250 1.10 -5.04 -2.25
C GLY A 250 0.30 -5.91 -3.22
N GLU A 251 0.98 -6.83 -3.91
CA GLU A 251 0.38 -7.72 -4.92
C GLU A 251 -0.72 -8.63 -4.35
N ALA A 252 -0.63 -8.96 -3.06
CA ALA A 252 -1.67 -9.72 -2.34
C ALA A 252 -3.06 -9.12 -2.46
N ALA A 253 -3.18 -7.80 -2.54
CA ALA A 253 -4.46 -7.10 -2.65
C ALA A 253 -5.28 -7.50 -3.89
N SER A 254 -4.63 -8.03 -4.93
CA SER A 254 -5.29 -8.50 -6.16
C SER A 254 -5.10 -9.99 -6.43
N ASP A 255 -4.38 -10.71 -5.55
CA ASP A 255 -4.19 -12.15 -5.68
C ASP A 255 -5.51 -12.90 -5.46
N SER A 256 -5.70 -14.01 -6.18
CA SER A 256 -6.98 -14.72 -6.16
C SER A 256 -7.23 -15.52 -4.88
N VAL A 257 -6.19 -15.90 -4.17
CA VAL A 257 -6.25 -16.66 -2.93
C VAL A 257 -6.08 -15.74 -1.71
N ALA A 258 -5.11 -14.82 -1.78
CA ALA A 258 -4.82 -13.92 -0.67
C ALA A 258 -5.90 -12.86 -0.45
N MET A 259 -6.48 -12.30 -1.51
CA MET A 259 -7.45 -11.20 -1.39
C MET A 259 -8.67 -11.58 -0.54
N PRO A 260 -9.34 -12.74 -0.72
CA PRO A 260 -10.44 -13.15 0.18
C PRO A 260 -10.00 -13.28 1.64
N ILE A 261 -8.77 -13.77 1.90
CA ILE A 261 -8.20 -13.85 3.24
C ILE A 261 -8.03 -12.45 3.84
N LEU A 262 -7.45 -11.51 3.09
CA LEU A 262 -7.28 -10.12 3.52
C LEU A 262 -8.63 -9.46 3.85
N VAL A 263 -9.64 -9.68 3.02
CA VAL A 263 -11.02 -9.22 3.28
C VAL A 263 -11.52 -9.81 4.60
N GLY A 264 -11.36 -11.10 4.81
CA GLY A 264 -11.79 -11.80 6.03
C GLY A 264 -11.04 -11.34 7.29
N LEU A 265 -9.76 -10.94 7.17
CA LEU A 265 -9.00 -10.33 8.25
C LEU A 265 -9.52 -8.93 8.63
N GLY A 266 -10.32 -8.29 7.77
CA GLY A 266 -10.97 -7.02 8.05
C GLY A 266 -10.21 -5.78 7.57
N VAL A 267 -9.41 -5.89 6.49
CA VAL A 267 -8.81 -4.69 5.88
C VAL A 267 -9.89 -3.75 5.35
N ASN A 268 -9.67 -2.44 5.44
CA ASN A 268 -10.65 -1.44 5.03
C ASN A 268 -10.55 -1.07 3.54
N GLU A 269 -9.33 -1.13 2.98
CA GLU A 269 -9.05 -0.69 1.62
C GLU A 269 -8.08 -1.67 0.94
N LEU A 270 -8.24 -1.85 -0.37
CA LEU A 270 -7.31 -2.59 -1.22
C LEU A 270 -6.80 -1.66 -2.31
N SER A 271 -5.49 -1.45 -2.39
CA SER A 271 -4.83 -0.67 -3.41
C SER A 271 -4.10 -1.58 -4.38
N VAL A 272 -4.53 -1.59 -5.64
CA VAL A 272 -4.12 -2.57 -6.65
C VAL A 272 -3.61 -1.87 -7.91
N ALA A 273 -2.92 -2.61 -8.80
CA ALA A 273 -2.54 -2.06 -10.10
C ALA A 273 -3.77 -1.53 -10.85
N ALA A 274 -3.65 -0.41 -11.55
CA ALA A 274 -4.73 0.28 -12.25
C ALA A 274 -5.61 -0.68 -13.07
N ALA A 275 -4.99 -1.52 -13.90
CA ALA A 275 -5.67 -2.51 -14.74
C ALA A 275 -6.46 -3.60 -13.96
N ARG A 276 -6.21 -3.76 -12.66
CA ARG A 276 -6.85 -4.79 -11.82
C ARG A 276 -8.04 -4.28 -11.01
N VAL A 277 -8.25 -2.97 -10.96
CA VAL A 277 -9.30 -2.33 -10.13
C VAL A 277 -10.68 -2.92 -10.41
N GLY A 278 -11.12 -2.96 -11.66
CA GLY A 278 -12.45 -3.48 -12.04
C GLY A 278 -12.64 -4.95 -11.67
N GLU A 279 -11.61 -5.78 -11.87
CA GLU A 279 -11.61 -7.20 -11.51
C GLU A 279 -11.74 -7.41 -10.00
N VAL A 280 -10.95 -6.68 -9.20
CA VAL A 280 -10.97 -6.77 -7.73
C VAL A 280 -12.34 -6.34 -7.19
N ARG A 281 -12.89 -5.23 -7.70
CA ARG A 281 -14.26 -4.79 -7.33
C ARG A 281 -15.30 -5.87 -7.61
N GLN A 282 -15.24 -6.50 -8.78
CA GLN A 282 -16.15 -7.58 -9.14
C GLN A 282 -15.98 -8.81 -8.22
N ARG A 283 -14.74 -9.17 -7.89
CA ARG A 283 -14.46 -10.29 -6.98
C ARG A 283 -15.01 -10.05 -5.58
N ILE A 284 -14.83 -8.84 -5.02
CA ILE A 284 -15.37 -8.47 -3.70
C ILE A 284 -16.89 -8.67 -3.67
N ARG A 285 -17.60 -8.25 -4.73
CA ARG A 285 -19.07 -8.47 -4.83
C ARG A 285 -19.48 -9.95 -4.88
N GLY A 286 -18.56 -10.83 -5.22
CA GLY A 286 -18.77 -12.28 -5.18
C GLY A 286 -18.57 -12.92 -3.81
N LEU A 287 -17.92 -12.23 -2.85
CA LEU A 287 -17.62 -12.74 -1.52
C LEU A 287 -18.78 -12.56 -0.55
N GLU A 288 -18.71 -13.30 0.55
CA GLU A 288 -19.43 -13.08 1.79
C GLU A 288 -18.39 -12.80 2.88
N PHE A 289 -18.50 -11.68 3.57
CA PHE A 289 -17.50 -11.24 4.56
C PHE A 289 -17.37 -12.23 5.72
N GLU A 290 -18.51 -12.67 6.27
CA GLU A 290 -18.51 -13.62 7.40
C GLU A 290 -17.90 -14.97 7.03
N ALA A 291 -18.14 -15.46 5.81
CA ALA A 291 -17.49 -16.67 5.31
C ALA A 291 -15.98 -16.48 5.15
N SER A 292 -15.56 -15.35 4.54
CA SER A 292 -14.15 -15.00 4.39
C SER A 292 -13.45 -14.86 5.74
N ARG A 293 -14.12 -14.29 6.76
CA ARG A 293 -13.61 -14.18 8.13
C ARG A 293 -13.37 -15.54 8.76
N THR A 294 -14.35 -16.42 8.68
CA THR A 294 -14.26 -17.80 9.20
C THR A 294 -13.11 -18.58 8.53
N ASP A 295 -12.98 -18.45 7.20
CA ASP A 295 -11.91 -19.11 6.45
C ASP A 295 -10.53 -18.55 6.82
N SER A 296 -10.41 -17.25 7.02
CA SER A 296 -9.16 -16.59 7.44
C SER A 296 -8.74 -17.04 8.84
N GLU A 297 -9.68 -17.12 9.79
CA GLU A 297 -9.42 -17.63 11.15
C GLU A 297 -8.94 -19.09 11.10
N ARG A 298 -9.60 -19.93 10.29
CA ARG A 298 -9.19 -21.33 10.08
C ARG A 298 -7.80 -21.41 9.47
N TRP A 299 -7.50 -20.60 8.44
CA TRP A 299 -6.18 -20.57 7.81
C TRP A 299 -5.06 -20.25 8.81
N LEU A 300 -5.30 -19.32 9.74
CA LEU A 300 -4.33 -18.96 10.78
C LEU A 300 -4.13 -20.07 11.84
N LEU A 301 -5.14 -20.92 12.07
CA LEU A 301 -5.12 -21.99 13.08
C LEU A 301 -4.56 -23.31 12.53
N ASP A 302 -4.90 -23.69 11.30
CA ASP A 302 -4.61 -25.02 10.75
C ASP A 302 -3.16 -25.23 10.33
N GLN A 303 -2.35 -24.16 10.28
CA GLN A 303 -0.93 -24.26 9.98
C GLN A 303 -0.11 -24.41 11.26
N PRO A 304 0.68 -25.49 11.43
CA PRO A 304 1.49 -25.68 12.64
C PRO A 304 2.42 -24.50 12.85
N ALA A 305 2.50 -24.03 14.10
CA ALA A 305 3.56 -23.12 14.51
C ALA A 305 4.89 -23.83 14.24
N ASP A 306 5.79 -23.19 13.47
CA ASP A 306 7.04 -23.76 12.98
C ASP A 306 7.71 -24.74 13.93
N ALA A 307 8.18 -25.86 13.36
CA ALA A 307 9.07 -26.84 14.03
C ALA A 307 10.45 -26.28 14.41
N ALA A 308 10.71 -25.00 14.20
CA ALA A 308 11.92 -24.28 14.58
C ALA A 308 11.65 -23.32 15.76
N GLY A 309 11.32 -23.85 16.91
CA GLY A 309 11.31 -23.34 18.28
C GLY A 309 11.85 -21.96 18.65
N LYS A 310 11.80 -20.97 17.77
CA LYS A 310 12.08 -19.57 18.08
C LYS A 310 10.77 -18.80 18.09
N ARG A 311 10.35 -18.40 19.29
CA ARG A 311 9.26 -17.44 19.48
C ARG A 311 9.59 -16.19 18.67
N LEU A 312 8.73 -15.88 17.68
CA LEU A 312 8.73 -14.61 16.95
C LEU A 312 8.25 -13.48 17.86
#